data_256aa9ab651ece946b053401c1f6e9b6
#
_entry.id   256aa9ab651ece946b053401c1f6e9b6
#
_cell.length_a   1.000
_cell.length_b   1.000
_cell.length_c   1.000
_cell.angle_alpha   90.00
_cell.angle_beta   90.00
_cell.angle_gamma   90.00
#
_symmetry.space_group_name_H-M   'P 1'
#
loop_
_entity.id
_entity.type
_entity.pdbx_description
1 polymer ?
#
loop_
_entity_poly.entity_id
_entity_poly.type
_entity_poly.pdbx_seq_one_letter_code
_entity_poly.pdbx_strand_id
1 'polypeptide(L)'
;MKFLRLIVPWLLVIVIILAALYLPDLGPENYKDFDSLFANERVRQGIAGYEVAIIKDGEIAFNEAYGFDGQRKPLEKSTPLYLGPASEILTGTLLCQFVNEKKIALDVPIAQFIPDLASLKAKRSGAASLDMPLTLRQLAAHRVAFPEKDLPDYDPEATGLEAGLPDPELFLRSHFPTENYTRSRLSYRIVGAILEKVSNRKYSDLLESMITIPLGMHLTTARPSSIENIAVGAGSFFGLTFPYLEKVPYDAAASDGIVTTSEDMAKFLKFVVSPERGQNIPGLASSQTPLLYQALYKDGDTGFGWRIVDSKKGRYIFQGGSIRGYSSRIVIYPERNAAIVILTSQDGIIISNFLLPTLVSCAEQILFNGESRRPFPTQRAELVAGFVFLIYLLSKIFQIQSSYSWARDLLKYRETGRSQLYVRLVLVRTIIGLLLRILIVVLAPVGALALVGRPVSYQELIAFEPGVSSMLMTALLFGAFRNISRLVMIVRLRRS
;
A
#
# COMPACT_ATOMS: atom_id res chain seq x y z
N MET A 1 -24.08 36.31 -20.92
CA MET A 1 -23.66 35.05 -21.57
C MET A 1 -22.28 34.50 -21.14
N LYS A 2 -21.21 35.31 -21.03
CA LYS A 2 -19.87 34.82 -20.62
C LYS A 2 -19.83 34.26 -19.19
N PHE A 3 -20.57 34.87 -18.25
CA PHE A 3 -20.65 34.44 -16.85
C PHE A 3 -21.39 33.09 -16.67
N LEU A 4 -22.47 32.88 -17.40
CA LEU A 4 -23.23 31.60 -17.38
C LEU A 4 -22.38 30.43 -17.89
N ARG A 5 -21.56 30.63 -18.95
CA ARG A 5 -20.64 29.59 -19.48
C ARG A 5 -19.53 29.19 -18.53
N LEU A 6 -19.25 30.04 -17.52
CA LEU A 6 -18.25 29.72 -16.49
C LEU A 6 -18.85 28.95 -15.32
N ILE A 7 -20.11 29.21 -14.98
CA ILE A 7 -20.79 28.65 -13.80
C ILE A 7 -21.49 27.33 -14.10
N VAL A 8 -22.09 27.18 -15.30
CA VAL A 8 -22.83 25.98 -15.68
C VAL A 8 -22.02 24.68 -15.51
N PRO A 9 -20.75 24.58 -15.91
CA PRO A 9 -19.97 23.36 -15.66
C PRO A 9 -19.80 23.02 -14.19
N TRP A 10 -19.61 24.05 -13.34
CA TRP A 10 -19.46 23.85 -11.89
C TRP A 10 -20.77 23.49 -11.20
N LEU A 11 -21.89 24.06 -11.64
CA LEU A 11 -23.21 23.66 -11.19
C LEU A 11 -23.50 22.21 -11.58
N LEU A 12 -23.12 21.80 -12.78
CA LEU A 12 -23.27 20.42 -13.24
C LEU A 12 -22.42 19.46 -12.41
N VAL A 13 -21.19 19.86 -12.08
CA VAL A 13 -20.32 19.11 -11.15
C VAL A 13 -20.95 18.96 -9.78
N ILE A 14 -21.47 20.05 -9.22
CA ILE A 14 -22.16 20.04 -7.91
C ILE A 14 -23.39 19.13 -7.97
N VAL A 15 -24.20 19.22 -9.02
CA VAL A 15 -25.38 18.36 -9.19
C VAL A 15 -24.98 16.88 -9.31
N ILE A 16 -23.93 16.55 -10.05
CA ILE A 16 -23.43 15.18 -10.16
C ILE A 16 -22.90 14.66 -8.82
N ILE A 17 -22.14 15.48 -8.08
CA ILE A 17 -21.65 15.12 -6.74
C ILE A 17 -22.83 14.89 -5.80
N LEU A 18 -23.80 15.81 -5.77
CA LEU A 18 -24.99 15.67 -4.93
C LEU A 18 -25.83 14.45 -5.34
N ALA A 19 -26.06 14.24 -6.64
CA ALA A 19 -26.78 13.08 -7.13
C ALA A 19 -26.08 11.78 -6.73
N ALA A 20 -24.76 11.70 -6.88
CA ALA A 20 -23.99 10.52 -6.51
C ALA A 20 -23.96 10.27 -5.00
N LEU A 21 -23.95 11.32 -4.18
CA LEU A 21 -24.02 11.22 -2.72
C LEU A 21 -25.43 10.84 -2.21
N TYR A 22 -26.49 11.29 -2.90
CA TYR A 22 -27.88 11.09 -2.51
C TYR A 22 -28.60 9.96 -3.28
N LEU A 23 -27.94 9.32 -4.26
CA LEU A 23 -28.51 8.12 -4.88
C LEU A 23 -28.69 7.04 -3.80
N PRO A 24 -29.93 6.49 -3.69
CA PRO A 24 -30.17 5.44 -2.70
C PRO A 24 -29.21 4.28 -2.90
N ASP A 25 -28.64 3.87 -1.81
CA ASP A 25 -27.71 2.75 -1.79
C ASP A 25 -28.54 1.47 -1.70
N LEU A 26 -28.51 0.69 -2.79
CA LEU A 26 -29.21 -0.59 -2.86
C LEU A 26 -28.42 -1.62 -2.05
N GLY A 27 -28.99 -2.09 -0.94
CA GLY A 27 -28.38 -3.11 -0.08
C GLY A 27 -28.81 -2.96 1.37
N PRO A 28 -28.53 -3.93 2.23
CA PRO A 28 -28.88 -3.89 3.64
C PRO A 28 -28.14 -2.75 4.35
N GLU A 29 -28.79 -2.09 5.30
CA GLU A 29 -28.16 -1.05 6.14
C GLU A 29 -27.18 -1.66 7.16
N ASN A 30 -27.45 -2.90 7.60
CA ASN A 30 -26.62 -3.66 8.50
C ASN A 30 -26.37 -5.05 7.95
N TYR A 31 -25.18 -5.58 8.20
CA TYR A 31 -24.79 -6.96 7.90
C TYR A 31 -24.82 -7.79 9.19
N LYS A 32 -25.39 -9.01 9.12
CA LYS A 32 -25.45 -9.94 10.25
C LYS A 32 -24.63 -11.21 10.03
N ASP A 33 -24.15 -11.40 8.82
CA ASP A 33 -23.30 -12.53 8.43
C ASP A 33 -22.17 -12.09 7.50
N PHE A 34 -21.13 -12.90 7.44
CA PHE A 34 -19.91 -12.59 6.66
C PHE A 34 -20.16 -12.68 5.17
N ASP A 35 -20.96 -13.63 4.70
CA ASP A 35 -21.22 -13.79 3.27
C ASP A 35 -21.90 -12.57 2.67
N SER A 36 -22.98 -12.09 3.30
CA SER A 36 -23.67 -10.87 2.84
C SER A 36 -22.77 -9.63 2.94
N LEU A 37 -21.92 -9.50 3.97
CA LEU A 37 -20.96 -8.43 4.08
C LEU A 37 -20.02 -8.43 2.86
N PHE A 38 -19.30 -9.54 2.66
CA PHE A 38 -18.25 -9.58 1.67
C PHE A 38 -18.80 -9.59 0.23
N ALA A 39 -19.87 -10.32 -0.05
CA ALA A 39 -20.50 -10.33 -1.38
C ALA A 39 -20.97 -8.93 -1.81
N ASN A 40 -21.63 -8.18 -0.92
CA ASN A 40 -22.14 -6.85 -1.25
C ASN A 40 -21.04 -5.80 -1.28
N GLU A 41 -20.14 -5.80 -0.28
CA GLU A 41 -19.10 -4.77 -0.18
C GLU A 41 -18.08 -4.87 -1.29
N ARG A 42 -17.79 -6.04 -1.85
CA ARG A 42 -16.96 -6.16 -3.03
C ARG A 42 -17.43 -5.23 -4.17
N VAL A 43 -18.72 -5.29 -4.48
CA VAL A 43 -19.30 -4.48 -5.55
C VAL A 43 -19.35 -3.00 -5.17
N ARG A 44 -19.78 -2.71 -3.93
CA ARG A 44 -19.93 -1.32 -3.44
C ARG A 44 -18.62 -0.57 -3.30
N GLN A 45 -17.54 -1.30 -2.98
CA GLN A 45 -16.20 -0.72 -2.83
C GLN A 45 -15.37 -0.78 -4.13
N GLY A 46 -15.88 -1.42 -5.19
CA GLY A 46 -15.19 -1.52 -6.48
C GLY A 46 -13.96 -2.41 -6.44
N ILE A 47 -13.95 -3.39 -5.54
CA ILE A 47 -12.85 -4.34 -5.45
C ILE A 47 -13.05 -5.43 -6.50
N ALA A 48 -12.03 -5.70 -7.32
CA ALA A 48 -12.09 -6.73 -8.38
C ALA A 48 -12.43 -8.09 -7.80
N GLY A 49 -11.65 -8.53 -6.82
CA GLY A 49 -11.89 -9.75 -6.10
C GLY A 49 -11.00 -9.87 -4.86
N TYR A 50 -11.43 -10.71 -3.94
CA TYR A 50 -10.67 -11.06 -2.73
C TYR A 50 -11.07 -12.41 -2.17
N GLU A 51 -10.17 -12.96 -1.39
CA GLU A 51 -10.35 -14.13 -0.55
C GLU A 51 -10.37 -13.70 0.92
N VAL A 52 -11.21 -14.33 1.70
CA VAL A 52 -11.39 -14.04 3.12
C VAL A 52 -11.42 -15.31 3.92
N ALA A 53 -10.65 -15.36 5.03
CA ALA A 53 -10.86 -16.37 6.05
C ALA A 53 -10.98 -15.72 7.43
N ILE A 54 -11.84 -16.31 8.27
CA ILE A 54 -12.11 -15.87 9.64
C ILE A 54 -11.98 -17.06 10.57
N ILE A 55 -11.15 -16.88 11.59
CA ILE A 55 -10.97 -17.79 12.70
C ILE A 55 -11.76 -17.25 13.89
N LYS A 56 -12.55 -18.12 14.51
CA LYS A 56 -13.32 -17.84 15.72
C LYS A 56 -13.11 -18.99 16.72
N ASP A 57 -12.81 -18.65 17.95
CA ASP A 57 -12.58 -19.62 19.02
C ASP A 57 -11.52 -20.70 18.66
N GLY A 58 -10.53 -20.29 17.83
CA GLY A 58 -9.45 -21.14 17.35
C GLY A 58 -9.82 -22.08 16.19
N GLU A 59 -11.02 -21.97 15.63
CA GLU A 59 -11.47 -22.77 14.48
C GLU A 59 -11.79 -21.89 13.27
N ILE A 60 -11.69 -22.47 12.06
CA ILE A 60 -12.04 -21.76 10.82
C ILE A 60 -13.56 -21.64 10.75
N ALA A 61 -14.09 -20.44 11.02
CA ALA A 61 -15.52 -20.16 11.02
C ALA A 61 -16.03 -19.74 9.64
N PHE A 62 -15.16 -19.21 8.79
CA PHE A 62 -15.51 -18.73 7.44
C PHE A 62 -14.29 -18.78 6.54
N ASN A 63 -14.46 -19.22 5.28
CA ASN A 63 -13.42 -19.14 4.26
C ASN A 63 -14.06 -19.16 2.85
N GLU A 64 -14.12 -17.99 2.21
CA GLU A 64 -14.74 -17.84 0.90
C GLU A 64 -13.98 -16.83 0.02
N ALA A 65 -14.25 -16.88 -1.29
CA ALA A 65 -13.70 -15.98 -2.27
C ALA A 65 -14.80 -15.29 -3.09
N TYR A 66 -14.55 -14.05 -3.48
CA TYR A 66 -15.52 -13.23 -4.21
C TYR A 66 -14.85 -12.51 -5.37
N GLY A 67 -15.53 -12.48 -6.51
CA GLY A 67 -15.13 -11.68 -7.66
C GLY A 67 -14.09 -12.34 -8.53
N PHE A 68 -13.20 -11.53 -9.08
CA PHE A 68 -12.34 -11.92 -10.19
C PHE A 68 -10.93 -11.37 -10.00
N ASP A 69 -9.97 -11.99 -10.67
CA ASP A 69 -8.62 -11.46 -10.81
C ASP A 69 -8.54 -10.33 -11.88
N GLY A 70 -7.36 -9.79 -12.13
CA GLY A 70 -7.13 -8.73 -13.11
C GLY A 70 -7.49 -9.10 -14.55
N GLN A 71 -7.56 -10.39 -14.90
CA GLN A 71 -8.01 -10.91 -16.20
C GLN A 71 -9.46 -11.38 -16.20
N ARG A 72 -10.21 -11.06 -15.15
CA ARG A 72 -11.62 -11.48 -14.96
C ARG A 72 -11.82 -12.98 -14.81
N LYS A 73 -10.80 -13.73 -14.38
CA LYS A 73 -10.91 -15.12 -13.99
C LYS A 73 -11.50 -15.16 -12.57
N PRO A 74 -12.56 -15.97 -12.29
CA PRO A 74 -13.12 -16.08 -10.96
C PRO A 74 -12.07 -16.46 -9.92
N LEU A 75 -12.11 -15.83 -8.73
CA LEU A 75 -11.32 -16.23 -7.59
C LEU A 75 -12.01 -17.37 -6.83
N GLU A 76 -11.22 -18.30 -6.38
CA GLU A 76 -11.58 -19.37 -5.44
C GLU A 76 -10.73 -19.24 -4.18
N LYS A 77 -11.17 -19.74 -3.04
CA LYS A 77 -10.42 -19.71 -1.77
C LYS A 77 -9.06 -20.42 -1.81
N SER A 78 -8.83 -21.16 -2.88
CA SER A 78 -7.57 -21.83 -3.22
C SER A 78 -6.81 -21.17 -4.36
N THR A 79 -7.23 -20.00 -4.84
CA THR A 79 -6.51 -19.27 -5.88
C THR A 79 -5.26 -18.60 -5.31
N PRO A 80 -4.05 -18.93 -5.76
CA PRO A 80 -2.85 -18.34 -5.18
C PRO A 80 -2.74 -16.84 -5.48
N LEU A 81 -2.43 -16.04 -4.44
CA LEU A 81 -2.25 -14.60 -4.46
C LEU A 81 -0.91 -14.21 -3.82
N TYR A 82 -0.27 -13.16 -4.31
CA TYR A 82 0.87 -12.58 -3.60
C TYR A 82 0.41 -11.93 -2.28
N LEU A 83 1.10 -12.31 -1.21
CA LEU A 83 0.82 -11.84 0.15
C LEU A 83 1.26 -10.38 0.37
N GLY A 84 2.20 -9.91 -0.47
CA GLY A 84 2.78 -8.57 -0.31
C GLY A 84 3.50 -8.41 1.03
N PRO A 85 3.43 -7.23 1.65
CA PRO A 85 4.09 -6.93 2.92
C PRO A 85 3.77 -7.89 4.06
N ALA A 86 2.67 -8.59 4.01
CA ALA A 86 2.35 -9.60 5.01
C ALA A 86 3.24 -10.86 4.91
N SER A 87 4.06 -11.01 3.86
CA SER A 87 5.14 -12.01 3.79
C SER A 87 6.09 -11.94 4.99
N GLU A 88 6.26 -10.74 5.54
CA GLU A 88 7.09 -10.50 6.73
C GLU A 88 6.65 -11.32 7.96
N ILE A 89 5.37 -11.71 8.05
CA ILE A 89 4.85 -12.58 9.13
C ILE A 89 5.52 -13.95 9.10
N LEU A 90 5.60 -14.54 7.91
CA LEU A 90 6.18 -15.86 7.74
C LEU A 90 7.70 -15.83 7.92
N THR A 91 8.36 -14.78 7.38
CA THR A 91 9.80 -14.54 7.61
C THR A 91 10.10 -14.28 9.08
N GLY A 92 9.27 -13.49 9.75
CA GLY A 92 9.36 -13.24 11.19
C GLY A 92 9.17 -14.53 12.01
N THR A 93 8.27 -15.41 11.57
CA THR A 93 8.09 -16.73 12.20
C THR A 93 9.35 -17.58 12.08
N LEU A 94 9.98 -17.65 10.89
CA LEU A 94 11.27 -18.32 10.71
C LEU A 94 12.35 -17.72 11.62
N LEU A 95 12.44 -16.40 11.67
CA LEU A 95 13.40 -15.73 12.56
C LEU A 95 13.14 -16.08 14.04
N CYS A 96 11.88 -16.07 14.46
CA CYS A 96 11.49 -16.45 15.83
C CYS A 96 11.91 -17.90 16.16
N GLN A 97 11.71 -18.86 15.23
CA GLN A 97 12.15 -20.23 15.38
C GLN A 97 13.67 -20.33 15.60
N PHE A 98 14.46 -19.62 14.77
CA PHE A 98 15.93 -19.61 14.91
C PHE A 98 16.39 -18.96 16.22
N VAL A 99 15.70 -17.91 16.67
CA VAL A 99 15.99 -17.27 17.97
C VAL A 99 15.64 -18.22 19.12
N ASN A 100 14.49 -18.85 19.06
CA ASN A 100 14.02 -19.77 20.09
C ASN A 100 14.93 -20.99 20.23
N GLU A 101 15.45 -21.50 19.12
CA GLU A 101 16.45 -22.58 19.09
C GLU A 101 17.89 -22.11 19.43
N LYS A 102 18.09 -20.83 19.76
CA LYS A 102 19.40 -20.22 20.07
C LYS A 102 20.41 -20.30 18.91
N LYS A 103 19.95 -20.45 17.68
CA LYS A 103 20.79 -20.46 16.48
C LYS A 103 21.23 -19.04 16.07
N ILE A 104 20.42 -18.04 16.44
CA ILE A 104 20.67 -16.61 16.18
C ILE A 104 20.28 -15.81 17.44
N ALA A 105 21.05 -14.76 17.74
CA ALA A 105 20.68 -13.76 18.73
C ALA A 105 20.30 -12.44 18.03
N LEU A 106 19.23 -11.79 18.53
CA LEU A 106 18.71 -10.57 17.90
C LEU A 106 19.65 -9.35 18.00
N ASP A 107 20.48 -9.30 19.05
CA ASP A 107 21.35 -8.16 19.33
C ASP A 107 22.75 -8.30 18.70
N VAL A 108 22.96 -9.35 17.91
CA VAL A 108 24.22 -9.57 17.17
C VAL A 108 24.25 -8.62 15.95
N PRO A 109 25.42 -8.00 15.69
CA PRO A 109 25.63 -7.22 14.48
C PRO A 109 25.42 -8.04 13.22
N ILE A 110 24.64 -7.52 12.27
CA ILE A 110 24.37 -8.21 11.00
C ILE A 110 25.62 -8.47 10.17
N ALA A 111 26.66 -7.67 10.36
CA ALA A 111 27.97 -7.84 9.74
C ALA A 111 28.65 -9.18 10.08
N GLN A 112 28.25 -9.86 11.17
CA GLN A 112 28.76 -11.21 11.46
C GLN A 112 28.21 -12.25 10.50
N PHE A 113 27.04 -12.01 9.92
CA PHE A 113 26.39 -12.92 8.97
C PHE A 113 26.70 -12.54 7.53
N ILE A 114 26.71 -11.24 7.23
CA ILE A 114 26.94 -10.68 5.89
C ILE A 114 28.07 -9.64 6.03
N PRO A 115 29.35 -10.04 5.88
CA PRO A 115 30.49 -9.14 6.09
C PRO A 115 30.48 -7.89 5.20
N ASP A 116 29.94 -7.98 3.99
CA ASP A 116 29.80 -6.86 3.07
C ASP A 116 28.92 -5.73 3.63
N LEU A 117 28.05 -6.06 4.58
CA LEU A 117 27.24 -5.09 5.30
C LEU A 117 27.94 -4.53 6.57
N ALA A 118 29.21 -4.85 6.82
CA ALA A 118 29.98 -4.34 7.97
C ALA A 118 30.10 -2.82 7.97
N SER A 119 30.05 -2.22 6.80
CA SER A 119 30.07 -0.76 6.63
C SER A 119 28.75 -0.07 7.05
N LEU A 120 27.69 -0.84 7.28
CA LEU A 120 26.40 -0.34 7.73
C LEU A 120 26.44 0.03 9.21
N LYS A 121 26.90 1.23 9.48
CA LYS A 121 26.90 1.80 10.82
C LYS A 121 25.65 2.65 11.04
N ALA A 122 24.98 2.41 12.13
CA ALA A 122 23.82 3.19 12.52
C ALA A 122 24.25 4.64 12.85
N LYS A 123 23.85 5.63 12.03
CA LYS A 123 24.04 7.05 12.33
C LYS A 123 22.82 7.58 13.07
N ARG A 124 23.00 8.05 14.27
CA ARG A 124 21.94 8.73 15.04
C ARG A 124 21.79 10.17 14.54
N SER A 125 20.59 10.57 14.15
CA SER A 125 20.29 11.95 13.74
C SER A 125 20.53 12.91 14.91
N GLY A 126 21.47 13.86 14.74
CA GLY A 126 21.63 15.02 15.62
C GLY A 126 22.53 14.86 16.86
N ALA A 127 23.14 13.71 17.11
CA ALA A 127 24.17 13.54 18.14
C ALA A 127 25.44 12.90 17.55
N ALA A 128 26.59 13.10 18.19
CA ALA A 128 27.86 12.51 17.78
C ALA A 128 27.67 11.07 17.34
N SER A 129 28.16 10.73 16.14
CA SER A 129 28.02 9.41 15.52
C SER A 129 28.54 8.34 16.50
N LEU A 130 27.63 7.72 17.24
CA LEU A 130 27.91 6.46 17.89
C LEU A 130 28.00 5.44 16.77
N ASP A 131 29.20 4.94 16.52
CA ASP A 131 29.50 3.84 15.60
C ASP A 131 28.88 2.53 16.11
N MET A 132 27.55 2.51 16.23
CA MET A 132 26.82 1.33 16.70
C MET A 132 26.51 0.43 15.50
N PRO A 133 26.92 -0.83 15.56
CA PRO A 133 26.62 -1.78 14.49
C PRO A 133 25.12 -1.99 14.39
N LEU A 134 24.61 -2.11 13.16
CA LEU A 134 23.24 -2.47 12.87
C LEU A 134 22.94 -3.90 13.34
N THR A 135 21.88 -4.10 14.12
CA THR A 135 21.50 -5.40 14.68
C THR A 135 20.28 -6.00 13.98
N LEU A 136 20.16 -7.32 14.10
CA LEU A 136 19.00 -8.05 13.59
C LEU A 136 17.70 -7.61 14.26
N ARG A 137 17.73 -7.24 15.55
CA ARG A 137 16.57 -6.68 16.28
C ARG A 137 16.06 -5.40 15.63
N GLN A 138 16.97 -4.49 15.24
CA GLN A 138 16.60 -3.24 14.58
C GLN A 138 15.93 -3.48 13.24
N LEU A 139 16.44 -4.44 12.44
CA LEU A 139 15.82 -4.82 11.18
C LEU A 139 14.44 -5.44 11.39
N ALA A 140 14.32 -6.43 12.25
CA ALA A 140 13.06 -7.12 12.52
C ALA A 140 11.97 -6.20 13.08
N ALA A 141 12.37 -5.17 13.84
CA ALA A 141 11.47 -4.16 14.38
C ALA A 141 11.24 -2.96 13.45
N HIS A 142 11.79 -2.96 12.25
CA HIS A 142 11.74 -1.80 11.34
C HIS A 142 12.19 -0.48 12.01
N ARG A 143 13.22 -0.55 12.85
CA ARG A 143 13.84 0.63 13.47
C ARG A 143 15.08 1.11 12.70
N VAL A 144 15.05 0.92 11.40
CA VAL A 144 16.05 1.43 10.45
C VAL A 144 15.30 2.00 9.24
N ALA A 145 15.56 3.25 8.92
CA ALA A 145 15.04 3.85 7.70
C ALA A 145 16.01 3.56 6.54
N PHE A 146 15.50 2.93 5.50
CA PHE A 146 16.19 2.76 4.23
C PHE A 146 15.40 3.54 3.18
N PRO A 147 15.99 4.53 2.50
CA PRO A 147 15.32 5.25 1.44
C PRO A 147 14.95 4.29 0.31
N GLU A 148 13.68 4.20 -0.01
CA GLU A 148 13.20 3.28 -1.06
C GLU A 148 13.80 3.56 -2.45
N LYS A 149 14.17 4.82 -2.72
CA LYS A 149 14.85 5.23 -3.96
C LYS A 149 16.24 4.59 -4.16
N ASP A 150 16.86 4.14 -3.07
CA ASP A 150 18.19 3.54 -3.07
C ASP A 150 18.12 2.00 -3.04
N LEU A 151 16.89 1.43 -3.07
CA LEU A 151 16.71 0.00 -3.20
C LEU A 151 17.02 -0.43 -4.64
N PRO A 152 17.79 -1.52 -4.83
CA PRO A 152 17.96 -2.10 -6.15
C PRO A 152 16.61 -2.53 -6.70
N ASP A 153 16.46 -2.41 -8.00
CA ASP A 153 15.35 -3.07 -8.70
C ASP A 153 15.41 -4.57 -8.44
N TYR A 154 14.27 -5.21 -8.49
CA TYR A 154 14.21 -6.66 -8.36
C TYR A 154 14.99 -7.33 -9.50
N ASP A 155 15.82 -8.31 -9.15
CA ASP A 155 16.48 -9.16 -10.14
C ASP A 155 15.57 -10.35 -10.48
N PRO A 156 14.99 -10.41 -11.69
CA PRO A 156 14.11 -11.50 -12.08
C PRO A 156 14.84 -12.85 -12.20
N GLU A 157 16.17 -12.86 -12.29
CA GLU A 157 17.00 -14.06 -12.38
C GLU A 157 17.67 -14.42 -11.04
N ALA A 158 17.35 -13.71 -9.95
CA ALA A 158 17.93 -13.94 -8.65
C ALA A 158 17.73 -15.39 -8.18
N THR A 159 18.83 -16.04 -7.82
CA THR A 159 18.83 -17.40 -7.29
C THR A 159 18.92 -17.46 -5.77
N GLY A 160 19.05 -16.33 -5.09
CA GLY A 160 19.11 -16.17 -3.64
C GLY A 160 18.77 -14.76 -3.21
N LEU A 161 18.43 -14.59 -1.93
CA LEU A 161 18.02 -13.30 -1.39
C LEU A 161 19.16 -12.29 -1.31
N GLU A 162 20.42 -12.72 -1.31
CA GLU A 162 21.58 -11.82 -1.33
C GLU A 162 21.67 -11.00 -2.62
N ALA A 163 21.18 -11.51 -3.76
CA ALA A 163 21.17 -10.80 -5.03
C ALA A 163 20.34 -9.49 -4.98
N GLY A 164 19.32 -9.46 -4.13
CA GLY A 164 18.48 -8.28 -3.93
C GLY A 164 18.99 -7.33 -2.85
N LEU A 165 20.21 -7.51 -2.34
CA LEU A 165 20.80 -6.56 -1.40
C LEU A 165 21.49 -5.43 -2.17
N PRO A 166 21.42 -4.19 -1.70
CA PRO A 166 22.05 -3.05 -2.35
C PRO A 166 23.56 -3.12 -2.24
N ASP A 167 24.24 -2.42 -3.17
CA ASP A 167 25.67 -2.15 -3.06
C ASP A 167 25.99 -1.50 -1.70
N PRO A 168 26.96 -2.02 -0.93
CA PRO A 168 27.35 -1.51 0.36
C PRO A 168 27.70 -0.01 0.36
N GLU A 169 28.31 0.53 -0.71
CA GLU A 169 28.65 1.96 -0.80
C GLU A 169 27.40 2.84 -0.95
N LEU A 170 26.42 2.40 -1.72
CA LEU A 170 25.13 3.09 -1.87
C LEU A 170 24.36 3.09 -0.54
N PHE A 171 24.47 1.98 0.18
CA PHE A 171 23.83 1.77 1.46
C PHE A 171 24.36 2.69 2.58
N LEU A 172 25.67 2.95 2.58
CA LEU A 172 26.35 3.78 3.58
C LEU A 172 25.84 5.23 3.64
N ARG A 173 25.30 5.72 2.55
CA ARG A 173 24.91 7.14 2.42
C ARG A 173 23.50 7.44 2.91
N SER A 174 22.67 6.44 3.18
CA SER A 174 21.23 6.64 3.21
C SER A 174 20.47 5.98 4.34
N HIS A 175 21.06 5.18 5.23
CA HIS A 175 20.31 4.55 6.32
C HIS A 175 20.47 5.29 7.65
N PHE A 176 19.35 5.39 8.37
CA PHE A 176 19.33 6.02 9.70
C PHE A 176 18.56 5.12 10.68
N PRO A 177 19.12 4.81 11.87
CA PRO A 177 18.34 4.20 12.93
C PRO A 177 17.23 5.15 13.34
N THR A 178 16.04 4.60 13.52
CA THR A 178 14.87 5.35 13.96
C THR A 178 14.40 4.81 15.30
N GLU A 179 13.87 5.68 16.14
CA GLU A 179 13.21 5.26 17.38
C GLU A 179 11.80 4.76 17.10
N ASN A 180 11.22 5.20 16.00
CA ASN A 180 9.88 4.84 15.57
C ASN A 180 9.91 3.79 14.46
N TYR A 181 8.82 3.07 14.32
CA TYR A 181 8.60 2.16 13.21
C TYR A 181 8.72 2.88 11.87
N THR A 182 9.63 2.40 11.03
CA THR A 182 9.81 2.87 9.66
C THR A 182 9.92 1.67 8.76
N ARG A 183 8.79 1.26 8.14
CA ARG A 183 8.77 0.10 7.28
C ARG A 183 9.74 0.26 6.12
N SER A 184 10.57 -0.74 5.90
CA SER A 184 11.38 -0.90 4.69
C SER A 184 11.38 -2.36 4.26
N ARG A 185 11.13 -2.60 2.99
CA ARG A 185 11.23 -3.93 2.36
C ARG A 185 12.61 -4.54 2.57
N LEU A 186 13.64 -3.71 2.51
CA LEU A 186 15.02 -4.15 2.65
C LEU A 186 15.31 -4.78 4.02
N SER A 187 14.66 -4.32 5.09
CA SER A 187 14.84 -4.92 6.41
C SER A 187 14.58 -6.43 6.40
N TYR A 188 13.46 -6.86 5.84
CA TYR A 188 13.11 -8.28 5.80
C TYR A 188 13.82 -9.05 4.68
N ARG A 189 14.25 -8.40 3.60
CA ARG A 189 15.17 -9.00 2.61
C ARG A 189 16.50 -9.39 3.28
N ILE A 190 17.08 -8.47 4.07
CA ILE A 190 18.31 -8.75 4.84
C ILE A 190 18.06 -9.87 5.86
N VAL A 191 16.95 -9.83 6.58
CA VAL A 191 16.59 -10.92 7.53
C VAL A 191 16.53 -12.26 6.79
N GLY A 192 15.89 -12.33 5.64
CA GLY A 192 15.81 -13.54 4.83
C GLY A 192 17.20 -14.03 4.36
N ALA A 193 18.07 -13.13 3.88
CA ALA A 193 19.42 -13.46 3.48
C ALA A 193 20.27 -13.99 4.66
N ILE A 194 20.09 -13.42 5.85
CA ILE A 194 20.75 -13.94 7.07
C ILE A 194 20.26 -15.35 7.41
N LEU A 195 18.97 -15.61 7.28
CA LEU A 195 18.41 -16.96 7.51
C LEU A 195 18.98 -17.97 6.51
N GLU A 196 19.11 -17.64 5.23
CA GLU A 196 19.80 -18.48 4.23
C GLU A 196 21.24 -18.76 4.64
N LYS A 197 21.98 -17.72 5.02
CA LYS A 197 23.40 -17.82 5.40
C LYS A 197 23.64 -18.71 6.61
N VAL A 198 22.87 -18.48 7.67
CA VAL A 198 23.02 -19.24 8.93
C VAL A 198 22.60 -20.69 8.78
N SER A 199 21.60 -20.96 7.98
CA SER A 199 21.09 -22.32 7.76
C SER A 199 21.85 -23.09 6.67
N ASN A 200 22.56 -22.38 5.80
CA ASN A 200 23.10 -22.91 4.54
C ASN A 200 22.03 -23.57 3.66
N ARG A 201 20.82 -23.01 3.66
CA ARG A 201 19.65 -23.48 2.91
C ARG A 201 18.96 -22.32 2.23
N LYS A 202 18.30 -22.58 1.10
CA LYS A 202 17.45 -21.57 0.44
C LYS A 202 16.27 -21.17 1.32
N TYR A 203 15.90 -19.90 1.28
CA TYR A 203 14.77 -19.38 2.04
C TYR A 203 13.47 -20.14 1.75
N SER A 204 13.23 -20.49 0.50
CA SER A 204 12.07 -21.32 0.12
C SER A 204 12.04 -22.67 0.82
N ASP A 205 13.20 -23.35 0.94
CA ASP A 205 13.29 -24.67 1.59
C ASP A 205 13.10 -24.55 3.11
N LEU A 206 13.53 -23.43 3.68
CA LEU A 206 13.24 -23.11 5.08
C LEU A 206 11.75 -22.91 5.30
N LEU A 207 11.12 -22.06 4.47
CA LEU A 207 9.69 -21.81 4.55
C LEU A 207 8.88 -23.11 4.44
N GLU A 208 9.20 -23.93 3.44
CA GLU A 208 8.54 -25.22 3.20
C GLU A 208 8.68 -26.17 4.41
N SER A 209 9.89 -26.46 4.82
CA SER A 209 10.15 -27.48 5.84
C SER A 209 9.80 -27.05 7.26
N MET A 210 9.85 -25.76 7.57
CA MET A 210 9.67 -25.26 8.92
C MET A 210 8.27 -24.70 9.19
N ILE A 211 7.53 -24.32 8.14
CA ILE A 211 6.20 -23.72 8.29
C ILE A 211 5.16 -24.42 7.42
N THR A 212 5.32 -24.40 6.07
CA THR A 212 4.19 -24.71 5.20
C THR A 212 3.86 -26.20 5.20
N ILE A 213 4.84 -27.08 5.12
CA ILE A 213 4.62 -28.56 5.20
C ILE A 213 4.04 -28.95 6.56
N PRO A 214 4.64 -28.54 7.71
CA PRO A 214 4.07 -28.88 9.02
C PRO A 214 2.64 -28.42 9.23
N LEU A 215 2.23 -27.28 8.65
CA LEU A 215 0.87 -26.75 8.77
C LEU A 215 -0.07 -27.15 7.63
N GLY A 216 0.39 -27.95 6.66
CA GLY A 216 -0.42 -28.36 5.51
C GLY A 216 -0.79 -27.22 4.57
N MET A 217 0.08 -26.20 4.43
CA MET A 217 -0.09 -25.02 3.58
C MET A 217 0.49 -25.31 2.18
N HIS A 218 -0.19 -26.11 1.39
CA HIS A 218 0.35 -26.68 0.14
C HIS A 218 0.43 -25.68 -1.03
N LEU A 219 -0.30 -24.57 -0.96
CA LEU A 219 -0.30 -23.51 -1.96
C LEU A 219 0.43 -22.24 -1.50
N THR A 220 1.24 -22.37 -0.44
CA THR A 220 2.08 -21.30 0.08
C THR A 220 3.53 -21.53 -0.27
N THR A 221 4.14 -20.63 -1.01
CA THR A 221 5.52 -20.78 -1.46
C THR A 221 6.25 -19.43 -1.60
N ALA A 222 7.57 -19.50 -1.42
CA ALA A 222 8.50 -18.43 -1.80
C ALA A 222 9.01 -18.57 -3.25
N ARG A 223 8.60 -19.60 -3.97
CA ARG A 223 8.93 -19.85 -5.38
C ARG A 223 7.68 -19.73 -6.26
N PRO A 224 7.27 -18.54 -6.68
CA PRO A 224 6.06 -18.37 -7.48
C PRO A 224 6.05 -19.20 -8.77
N SER A 225 7.22 -19.48 -9.34
CA SER A 225 7.36 -20.33 -10.54
C SER A 225 6.97 -21.80 -10.31
N SER A 226 6.85 -22.25 -9.07
CA SER A 226 6.45 -23.62 -8.72
C SER A 226 4.92 -23.79 -8.62
N ILE A 227 4.17 -22.70 -8.68
CA ILE A 227 2.70 -22.70 -8.58
C ILE A 227 2.08 -22.21 -9.88
N GLU A 228 1.11 -22.94 -10.37
CA GLU A 228 0.29 -22.55 -11.52
C GLU A 228 -0.91 -21.70 -11.08
N ASN A 229 -1.47 -20.95 -12.02
CA ASN A 229 -2.71 -20.21 -11.83
C ASN A 229 -2.70 -19.15 -10.70
N ILE A 230 -1.54 -18.54 -10.45
CA ILE A 230 -1.50 -17.35 -9.59
C ILE A 230 -2.44 -16.30 -10.20
N ALA A 231 -3.35 -15.76 -9.40
CA ALA A 231 -4.26 -14.72 -9.84
C ALA A 231 -3.49 -13.53 -10.43
N VAL A 232 -3.98 -12.99 -11.55
CA VAL A 232 -3.39 -11.78 -12.13
C VAL A 232 -3.79 -10.57 -11.31
N GLY A 233 -2.81 -9.80 -10.87
CA GLY A 233 -3.04 -8.59 -10.11
C GLY A 233 -3.72 -7.49 -10.92
N ALA A 234 -4.42 -6.58 -10.25
CA ALA A 234 -5.09 -5.45 -10.87
C ALA A 234 -4.74 -4.12 -10.19
N GLY A 235 -4.68 -3.06 -10.98
CA GLY A 235 -4.70 -1.67 -10.50
C GLY A 235 -6.07 -1.05 -10.67
N SER A 236 -6.27 0.15 -10.08
CA SER A 236 -7.49 0.95 -10.24
C SER A 236 -7.18 2.31 -10.83
N PHE A 237 -8.06 2.76 -11.73
CA PHE A 237 -8.04 4.10 -12.28
C PHE A 237 -9.46 4.67 -12.19
N PHE A 238 -9.73 5.51 -11.22
CA PHE A 238 -11.06 6.04 -10.93
C PHE A 238 -12.15 4.96 -10.84
N GLY A 239 -11.88 3.87 -10.10
CA GLY A 239 -12.82 2.77 -9.92
C GLY A 239 -12.91 1.80 -11.11
N LEU A 240 -12.13 2.00 -12.17
CA LEU A 240 -11.98 1.07 -13.29
C LEU A 240 -10.74 0.22 -13.08
N THR A 241 -10.90 -1.09 -13.06
CA THR A 241 -9.80 -2.04 -12.86
C THR A 241 -9.10 -2.37 -14.19
N PHE A 242 -7.77 -2.52 -14.14
CA PHE A 242 -6.94 -2.97 -15.25
C PHE A 242 -5.87 -3.97 -14.77
N PRO A 243 -5.49 -4.98 -15.60
CA PRO A 243 -4.56 -6.01 -15.17
C PRO A 243 -3.11 -5.53 -15.12
N TYR A 244 -2.34 -6.05 -14.14
CA TYR A 244 -0.89 -6.02 -14.14
C TYR A 244 -0.34 -7.41 -14.50
N LEU A 245 0.59 -7.45 -15.46
CA LEU A 245 1.18 -8.70 -15.93
C LEU A 245 2.59 -8.96 -15.37
N GLU A 246 3.07 -8.09 -14.52
CA GLU A 246 4.39 -8.18 -13.91
C GLU A 246 4.40 -9.25 -12.80
N LYS A 247 5.50 -10.01 -12.72
CA LYS A 247 5.74 -10.99 -11.67
C LYS A 247 6.62 -10.39 -10.59
N VAL A 248 6.39 -10.80 -9.34
CA VAL A 248 7.26 -10.45 -8.21
C VAL A 248 8.41 -11.46 -8.17
N PRO A 249 9.67 -11.02 -8.24
CA PRO A 249 10.82 -11.92 -8.29
C PRO A 249 11.17 -12.55 -6.93
N TYR A 250 12.03 -13.58 -6.98
CA TYR A 250 12.42 -14.38 -5.80
C TYR A 250 13.13 -13.56 -4.71
N ASP A 251 13.97 -12.60 -5.08
CA ASP A 251 14.69 -11.77 -4.11
C ASP A 251 13.77 -10.92 -3.22
N ALA A 252 12.50 -10.79 -3.60
CA ALA A 252 11.46 -10.15 -2.77
C ALA A 252 10.78 -11.12 -1.79
N ALA A 253 11.04 -12.43 -1.86
CA ALA A 253 10.27 -13.45 -1.15
C ALA A 253 10.13 -13.17 0.34
N ALA A 254 11.22 -12.80 1.03
CA ALA A 254 11.22 -12.59 2.47
C ALA A 254 10.45 -11.33 2.93
N SER A 255 10.22 -10.35 2.06
CA SER A 255 9.55 -9.08 2.40
C SER A 255 8.15 -8.95 1.81
N ASP A 256 7.97 -9.39 0.54
CA ASP A 256 6.76 -9.10 -0.23
C ASP A 256 6.33 -10.23 -1.17
N GLY A 257 7.19 -11.21 -1.45
CA GLY A 257 7.06 -12.11 -2.61
C GLY A 257 6.49 -13.50 -2.32
N ILE A 258 6.02 -13.79 -1.10
CA ILE A 258 5.36 -15.07 -0.81
C ILE A 258 4.00 -15.10 -1.50
N VAL A 259 3.72 -16.22 -2.16
CA VAL A 259 2.40 -16.56 -2.72
C VAL A 259 1.69 -17.47 -1.74
N THR A 260 0.40 -17.26 -1.53
CA THR A 260 -0.45 -18.03 -0.61
C THR A 260 -1.92 -17.97 -1.00
N THR A 261 -2.78 -18.63 -0.24
CA THR A 261 -4.25 -18.59 -0.36
C THR A 261 -4.88 -18.22 0.98
N SER A 262 -6.14 -17.81 1.00
CA SER A 262 -6.85 -17.60 2.26
C SER A 262 -7.00 -18.89 3.05
N GLU A 263 -7.13 -20.03 2.38
CA GLU A 263 -7.22 -21.35 3.01
C GLU A 263 -5.93 -21.70 3.76
N ASP A 264 -4.77 -21.51 3.14
CA ASP A 264 -3.48 -21.77 3.78
C ASP A 264 -3.20 -20.79 4.90
N MET A 265 -3.49 -19.50 4.68
CA MET A 265 -3.37 -18.50 5.75
C MET A 265 -4.30 -18.79 6.94
N ALA A 266 -5.48 -19.37 6.71
CA ALA A 266 -6.35 -19.78 7.80
C ALA A 266 -5.71 -20.86 8.68
N LYS A 267 -5.01 -21.84 8.07
CA LYS A 267 -4.25 -22.87 8.82
C LYS A 267 -3.13 -22.23 9.66
N PHE A 268 -2.37 -21.32 9.07
CA PHE A 268 -1.34 -20.57 9.79
C PHE A 268 -1.92 -19.74 10.94
N LEU A 269 -3.00 -18.99 10.69
CA LEU A 269 -3.63 -18.16 11.71
C LEU A 269 -4.25 -18.99 12.83
N LYS A 270 -4.86 -20.15 12.51
CA LYS A 270 -5.31 -21.10 13.52
C LYS A 270 -4.17 -21.55 14.43
N PHE A 271 -2.99 -21.86 13.87
CA PHE A 271 -1.79 -22.16 14.65
C PHE A 271 -1.40 -20.98 15.57
N VAL A 272 -1.42 -19.75 15.06
CA VAL A 272 -0.99 -18.56 15.81
C VAL A 272 -1.92 -18.22 16.96
N VAL A 273 -3.26 -18.32 16.77
CA VAL A 273 -4.25 -17.88 17.78
C VAL A 273 -4.76 -18.98 18.69
N SER A 274 -4.31 -20.22 18.51
CA SER A 274 -4.75 -21.38 19.32
C SER A 274 -3.57 -22.04 20.05
N PRO A 275 -2.90 -21.33 20.98
CA PRO A 275 -1.68 -21.81 21.61
C PRO A 275 -1.87 -23.11 22.40
N GLU A 276 -3.08 -23.40 22.88
CA GLU A 276 -3.38 -24.60 23.66
C GLU A 276 -3.79 -25.80 22.79
N ARG A 277 -4.21 -25.58 21.56
CA ARG A 277 -4.76 -26.58 20.63
C ARG A 277 -3.96 -26.75 19.34
N GLY A 278 -2.95 -25.91 19.16
CA GLY A 278 -2.20 -25.82 17.91
C GLY A 278 -1.22 -27.00 17.75
N GLN A 279 -0.94 -27.32 16.50
CA GLN A 279 0.11 -28.24 16.11
C GLN A 279 1.47 -27.57 16.29
N ASN A 280 2.46 -28.29 16.84
CA ASN A 280 3.83 -27.77 16.90
C ASN A 280 4.47 -27.74 15.50
N ILE A 281 5.28 -26.72 15.25
CA ILE A 281 6.15 -26.67 14.09
C ILE A 281 7.62 -26.70 14.54
N PRO A 282 8.58 -27.04 13.67
CA PRO A 282 9.99 -27.07 14.02
C PRO A 282 10.45 -25.76 14.67
N GLY A 283 11.10 -25.84 15.82
CA GLY A 283 11.63 -24.66 16.54
C GLY A 283 10.60 -23.76 17.21
N LEU A 284 9.30 -24.06 17.12
CA LEU A 284 8.25 -23.28 17.76
C LEU A 284 7.05 -24.17 18.16
N ALA A 285 6.88 -24.41 19.45
CA ALA A 285 5.67 -25.06 19.96
C ALA A 285 4.47 -24.12 19.85
N SER A 286 3.26 -24.67 19.73
CA SER A 286 2.03 -23.87 19.68
C SER A 286 1.86 -22.97 20.90
N SER A 287 2.22 -23.45 22.10
CA SER A 287 2.21 -22.65 23.32
C SER A 287 3.18 -21.44 23.31
N GLN A 288 4.12 -21.42 22.39
CA GLN A 288 5.11 -20.34 22.22
C GLN A 288 4.74 -19.33 21.15
N THR A 289 3.61 -19.52 20.45
CA THR A 289 3.16 -18.56 19.42
C THR A 289 3.01 -17.10 19.91
N PRO A 290 2.73 -16.83 21.22
CA PRO A 290 2.78 -15.47 21.73
C PRO A 290 4.12 -14.75 21.53
N LEU A 291 5.23 -15.47 21.38
CA LEU A 291 6.53 -14.88 21.06
C LEU A 291 6.50 -14.12 19.72
N LEU A 292 5.71 -14.59 18.73
CA LEU A 292 5.62 -13.98 17.40
C LEU A 292 5.17 -12.52 17.44
N TYR A 293 4.30 -12.19 18.38
CA TYR A 293 3.71 -10.87 18.54
C TYR A 293 4.06 -10.22 19.89
N GLN A 294 5.10 -10.70 20.55
CA GLN A 294 5.72 -9.98 21.64
C GLN A 294 6.56 -8.83 21.07
N ALA A 295 6.45 -7.66 21.69
CA ALA A 295 7.22 -6.48 21.26
C ALA A 295 8.73 -6.74 21.36
N LEU A 296 9.46 -6.49 20.27
CA LEU A 296 10.91 -6.68 20.20
C LEU A 296 11.68 -5.63 21.03
N TYR A 297 11.04 -4.51 21.35
CA TYR A 297 11.53 -3.47 22.25
C TYR A 297 10.49 -3.20 23.34
N LYS A 298 10.94 -2.84 24.53
CA LYS A 298 10.07 -2.61 25.70
C LYS A 298 8.94 -1.61 25.41
N ASP A 299 9.26 -0.54 24.67
CA ASP A 299 8.31 0.51 24.31
C ASP A 299 7.93 0.44 22.81
N GLY A 300 8.04 -0.76 22.23
CA GLY A 300 7.80 -0.97 20.81
C GLY A 300 6.40 -1.53 20.50
N ASP A 301 5.97 -1.26 19.29
CA ASP A 301 4.70 -1.72 18.71
C ASP A 301 4.90 -2.78 17.62
N THR A 302 6.05 -3.49 17.63
CA THR A 302 6.43 -4.43 16.58
C THR A 302 6.97 -5.73 17.16
N GLY A 303 6.41 -6.85 16.72
CA GLY A 303 6.89 -8.22 16.95
C GLY A 303 7.64 -8.77 15.73
N PHE A 304 7.70 -10.08 15.59
CA PHE A 304 8.32 -10.75 14.44
C PHE A 304 7.41 -10.67 13.20
N GLY A 305 7.52 -9.60 12.43
CA GLY A 305 6.66 -9.33 11.27
C GLY A 305 5.26 -8.79 11.60
N TRP A 306 4.97 -8.54 12.85
CA TRP A 306 3.66 -8.10 13.32
C TRP A 306 3.69 -6.69 13.88
N ARG A 307 2.63 -5.93 13.66
CA ARG A 307 2.33 -4.66 14.32
C ARG A 307 1.37 -4.89 15.48
N ILE A 308 1.66 -4.27 16.60
CA ILE A 308 0.91 -4.42 17.86
C ILE A 308 0.17 -3.10 18.13
N VAL A 309 -1.11 -3.19 18.41
CA VAL A 309 -1.94 -2.03 18.75
C VAL A 309 -2.71 -2.30 20.04
N ASP A 310 -2.44 -1.50 21.03
CA ASP A 310 -3.23 -1.45 22.26
C ASP A 310 -4.30 -0.37 22.11
N SER A 311 -5.57 -0.77 22.08
CA SER A 311 -6.71 0.11 21.92
C SER A 311 -7.64 0.05 23.12
N LYS A 312 -8.55 1.02 23.25
CA LYS A 312 -9.61 0.99 24.28
C LYS A 312 -10.56 -0.20 24.15
N LYS A 313 -10.60 -0.83 22.96
CA LYS A 313 -11.44 -2.03 22.66
C LYS A 313 -10.71 -3.35 22.92
N GLY A 314 -9.46 -3.30 23.34
CA GLY A 314 -8.59 -4.46 23.52
C GLY A 314 -7.38 -4.41 22.60
N ARG A 315 -6.48 -5.34 22.81
CA ARG A 315 -5.26 -5.53 22.02
C ARG A 315 -5.58 -6.28 20.73
N TYR A 316 -5.12 -5.74 19.61
CA TYR A 316 -5.10 -6.47 18.35
C TYR A 316 -3.74 -6.33 17.67
N ILE A 317 -3.44 -7.27 16.81
CA ILE A 317 -2.15 -7.38 16.15
C ILE A 317 -2.42 -7.56 14.67
N PHE A 318 -1.66 -6.85 13.84
CA PHE A 318 -1.92 -6.88 12.41
C PHE A 318 -0.66 -6.82 11.56
N GLN A 319 -0.81 -7.19 10.31
CA GLN A 319 0.11 -6.89 9.22
C GLN A 319 -0.68 -6.79 7.92
N GLY A 320 -0.11 -6.12 6.93
CA GLY A 320 -0.68 -5.98 5.60
C GLY A 320 -0.09 -4.81 4.85
N GLY A 321 -0.57 -4.61 3.66
CA GLY A 321 -0.14 -3.55 2.75
C GLY A 321 -0.40 -3.90 1.30
N SER A 322 0.25 -3.19 0.39
CA SER A 322 0.14 -3.43 -1.04
C SER A 322 1.49 -3.64 -1.69
N ILE A 323 1.51 -4.52 -2.66
CA ILE A 323 2.47 -4.52 -3.77
C ILE A 323 1.68 -4.33 -5.06
N ARG A 324 2.35 -4.14 -6.17
CA ARG A 324 1.70 -3.91 -7.46
C ARG A 324 0.77 -5.07 -7.81
N GLY A 325 -0.51 -4.78 -7.96
CA GLY A 325 -1.57 -5.74 -8.27
C GLY A 325 -2.19 -6.47 -7.08
N TYR A 326 -1.66 -6.33 -5.85
CA TYR A 326 -2.15 -7.11 -4.71
C TYR A 326 -2.12 -6.30 -3.43
N SER A 327 -3.09 -6.58 -2.56
CA SER A 327 -3.12 -6.05 -1.20
C SER A 327 -3.56 -7.13 -0.22
N SER A 328 -3.11 -6.99 1.02
CA SER A 328 -3.49 -7.92 2.09
C SER A 328 -3.76 -7.18 3.40
N ARG A 329 -4.60 -7.79 4.22
CA ARG A 329 -4.81 -7.37 5.61
C ARG A 329 -5.06 -8.60 6.47
N ILE A 330 -4.22 -8.76 7.50
CA ILE A 330 -4.31 -9.85 8.46
C ILE A 330 -4.39 -9.22 9.83
N VAL A 331 -5.37 -9.63 10.63
CA VAL A 331 -5.56 -9.14 12.00
C VAL A 331 -5.79 -10.34 12.91
N ILE A 332 -5.11 -10.36 14.04
CA ILE A 332 -5.33 -11.36 15.09
C ILE A 332 -5.77 -10.69 16.40
N TYR A 333 -6.63 -11.37 17.11
CA TYR A 333 -7.16 -11.00 18.43
C TYR A 333 -6.80 -12.12 19.41
N PRO A 334 -5.57 -12.10 19.97
CA PRO A 334 -5.06 -13.24 20.75
C PRO A 334 -5.93 -13.60 21.96
N GLU A 335 -6.44 -12.58 22.68
CA GLU A 335 -7.29 -12.74 23.85
C GLU A 335 -8.66 -13.39 23.55
N ARG A 336 -9.02 -13.46 22.24
CA ARG A 336 -10.31 -14.00 21.76
C ARG A 336 -10.14 -15.22 20.85
N ASN A 337 -8.93 -15.75 20.72
CA ASN A 337 -8.59 -16.85 19.81
C ASN A 337 -9.21 -16.65 18.41
N ALA A 338 -9.13 -15.43 17.89
CA ALA A 338 -9.77 -15.02 16.66
C ALA A 338 -8.80 -14.35 15.70
N ALA A 339 -9.05 -14.48 14.39
CA ALA A 339 -8.27 -13.83 13.35
C ALA A 339 -9.11 -13.58 12.11
N ILE A 340 -8.70 -12.59 11.32
CA ILE A 340 -9.30 -12.24 10.04
C ILE A 340 -8.17 -12.05 9.04
N VAL A 341 -8.26 -12.70 7.88
CA VAL A 341 -7.38 -12.44 6.74
C VAL A 341 -8.20 -12.07 5.51
N ILE A 342 -7.77 -11.03 4.80
CA ILE A 342 -8.31 -10.63 3.50
C ILE A 342 -7.12 -10.48 2.56
N LEU A 343 -7.15 -11.23 1.45
CA LEU A 343 -6.20 -11.17 0.36
C LEU A 343 -6.94 -10.68 -0.89
N THR A 344 -6.43 -9.69 -1.60
CA THR A 344 -7.07 -9.20 -2.82
C THR A 344 -6.10 -9.16 -4.00
N SER A 345 -6.61 -9.49 -5.18
CA SER A 345 -5.95 -9.33 -6.47
C SER A 345 -6.00 -7.90 -7.00
N GLN A 346 -5.99 -6.91 -6.11
CA GLN A 346 -5.99 -5.49 -6.48
C GLN A 346 -5.13 -4.69 -5.51
N ASP A 347 -4.34 -3.76 -6.06
CA ASP A 347 -3.56 -2.83 -5.27
C ASP A 347 -4.23 -1.47 -5.15
N GLY A 348 -3.69 -0.66 -4.24
CA GLY A 348 -4.08 0.74 -4.05
C GLY A 348 -3.80 1.21 -2.63
N ILE A 349 -3.40 2.48 -2.50
CA ILE A 349 -3.23 3.13 -1.19
C ILE A 349 -4.58 3.20 -0.48
N ILE A 350 -5.65 3.49 -1.21
CA ILE A 350 -7.02 3.52 -0.67
C ILE A 350 -7.44 2.12 -0.23
N ILE A 351 -7.17 1.09 -1.04
CA ILE A 351 -7.51 -0.29 -0.72
C ILE A 351 -6.81 -0.73 0.58
N SER A 352 -5.49 -0.62 0.62
CA SER A 352 -4.71 -1.14 1.75
C SER A 352 -4.87 -0.36 3.05
N ASN A 353 -5.04 0.97 3.00
CA ASN A 353 -5.08 1.80 4.20
C ASN A 353 -6.49 2.16 4.67
N PHE A 354 -7.52 2.04 3.82
CA PHE A 354 -8.89 2.40 4.18
C PHE A 354 -9.88 1.25 3.96
N LEU A 355 -9.90 0.63 2.78
CA LEU A 355 -10.94 -0.36 2.45
C LEU A 355 -10.75 -1.66 3.22
N LEU A 356 -9.57 -2.27 3.15
CA LEU A 356 -9.32 -3.52 3.87
C LEU A 356 -9.44 -3.35 5.39
N PRO A 357 -8.89 -2.29 6.04
CA PRO A 357 -9.16 -2.04 7.46
C PRO A 357 -10.63 -1.83 7.78
N THR A 358 -11.40 -1.19 6.90
CA THR A 358 -12.86 -1.00 7.10
C THR A 358 -13.60 -2.32 7.01
N LEU A 359 -13.31 -3.17 6.02
CA LEU A 359 -13.91 -4.50 5.89
C LEU A 359 -13.57 -5.40 7.08
N VAL A 360 -12.32 -5.35 7.56
CA VAL A 360 -11.91 -6.04 8.80
C VAL A 360 -12.72 -5.52 9.99
N SER A 361 -12.90 -4.20 10.12
CA SER A 361 -13.70 -3.62 11.21
C SER A 361 -15.18 -4.04 11.15
N CYS A 362 -15.75 -4.14 9.94
CA CYS A 362 -17.11 -4.66 9.77
C CYS A 362 -17.18 -6.16 10.16
N ALA A 363 -16.24 -6.96 9.71
CA ALA A 363 -16.17 -8.37 10.08
C ALA A 363 -15.94 -8.58 11.60
N GLU A 364 -15.10 -7.73 12.22
CA GLU A 364 -14.91 -7.70 13.68
C GLU A 364 -16.23 -7.42 14.41
N GLN A 365 -17.02 -6.44 13.94
CA GLN A 365 -18.32 -6.14 14.54
C GLN A 365 -19.30 -7.30 14.44
N ILE A 366 -19.35 -7.99 13.30
CA ILE A 366 -20.18 -9.20 13.15
C ILE A 366 -19.67 -10.30 14.08
N LEU A 367 -18.34 -10.52 14.11
CA LEU A 367 -17.70 -11.59 14.89
C LEU A 367 -17.97 -11.45 16.39
N PHE A 368 -17.94 -10.24 16.92
CA PHE A 368 -17.98 -10.00 18.35
C PHE A 368 -19.32 -9.38 18.85
N ASN A 369 -20.04 -8.69 17.96
CA ASN A 369 -21.28 -7.98 18.33
C ASN A 369 -22.53 -8.54 17.60
N GLY A 370 -22.35 -9.45 16.63
CA GLY A 370 -23.43 -10.07 15.87
C GLY A 370 -23.91 -9.28 14.67
N GLU A 371 -23.58 -8.00 14.55
CA GLU A 371 -23.95 -7.17 13.39
C GLU A 371 -22.96 -6.03 13.14
N SER A 372 -22.89 -5.57 11.91
CA SER A 372 -22.10 -4.41 11.49
C SER A 372 -22.91 -3.46 10.65
N ARG A 373 -22.66 -2.16 10.83
CA ARG A 373 -23.18 -1.13 9.93
C ARG A 373 -22.45 -1.18 8.59
N ARG A 374 -23.21 -0.86 7.55
CA ARG A 374 -22.70 -0.70 6.19
C ARG A 374 -21.67 0.46 6.11
N PRO A 375 -20.46 0.23 5.56
CA PRO A 375 -19.48 1.28 5.38
C PRO A 375 -19.82 2.22 4.21
N PHE A 376 -19.10 3.35 4.13
CA PHE A 376 -19.26 4.32 3.04
C PHE A 376 -18.81 3.71 1.69
N PRO A 377 -19.56 3.91 0.57
CA PRO A 377 -19.22 3.34 -0.74
C PRO A 377 -18.12 4.14 -1.44
N THR A 378 -16.87 3.69 -1.35
CA THR A 378 -15.70 4.41 -1.92
C THR A 378 -15.69 4.39 -3.44
N GLN A 379 -16.18 3.33 -4.10
CA GLN A 379 -16.26 3.27 -5.57
C GLN A 379 -17.05 4.43 -6.16
N ARG A 380 -18.16 4.80 -5.51
CA ARG A 380 -18.94 5.97 -5.95
C ARG A 380 -18.13 7.26 -5.89
N ALA A 381 -17.35 7.44 -4.83
CA ALA A 381 -16.50 8.61 -4.69
C ALA A 381 -15.40 8.65 -5.77
N GLU A 382 -14.81 7.51 -6.09
CA GLU A 382 -13.81 7.40 -7.17
C GLU A 382 -14.41 7.69 -8.55
N LEU A 383 -15.56 7.12 -8.87
CA LEU A 383 -16.29 7.39 -10.12
C LEU A 383 -16.66 8.87 -10.25
N VAL A 384 -17.17 9.48 -9.16
CA VAL A 384 -17.46 10.93 -9.13
C VAL A 384 -16.19 11.73 -9.35
N ALA A 385 -15.08 11.37 -8.71
CA ALA A 385 -13.79 12.03 -8.94
C ALA A 385 -13.34 11.91 -10.40
N GLY A 386 -13.53 10.75 -11.04
CA GLY A 386 -13.27 10.54 -12.46
C GLY A 386 -14.11 11.44 -13.36
N PHE A 387 -15.40 11.56 -13.11
CA PHE A 387 -16.29 12.47 -13.83
C PHE A 387 -15.90 13.94 -13.65
N VAL A 388 -15.60 14.34 -12.42
CA VAL A 388 -15.11 15.71 -12.13
C VAL A 388 -13.81 15.98 -12.89
N PHE A 389 -12.91 15.01 -12.93
CA PHE A 389 -11.68 15.09 -13.68
C PHE A 389 -11.91 15.23 -15.19
N LEU A 390 -12.81 14.44 -15.75
CA LEU A 390 -13.18 14.52 -17.16
C LEU A 390 -13.76 15.91 -17.51
N ILE A 391 -14.67 16.44 -16.69
CA ILE A 391 -15.22 17.78 -16.87
C ILE A 391 -14.13 18.84 -16.76
N TYR A 392 -13.21 18.67 -15.82
CA TYR A 392 -12.02 19.53 -15.68
C TYR A 392 -11.18 19.52 -16.94
N LEU A 393 -10.86 18.35 -17.49
CA LEU A 393 -10.10 18.20 -18.75
C LEU A 393 -10.79 18.93 -19.91
N LEU A 394 -12.07 18.64 -20.13
CA LEU A 394 -12.88 19.30 -21.18
C LEU A 394 -12.89 20.81 -21.01
N SER A 395 -13.03 21.29 -19.76
CA SER A 395 -12.96 22.74 -19.48
C SER A 395 -11.60 23.34 -19.83
N LYS A 396 -10.49 22.59 -19.66
CA LYS A 396 -9.15 23.07 -20.01
C LYS A 396 -8.93 23.11 -21.51
N ILE A 397 -9.39 22.10 -22.24
CA ILE A 397 -9.36 22.09 -23.71
C ILE A 397 -10.13 23.29 -24.24
N PHE A 398 -11.32 23.55 -23.74
CA PHE A 398 -12.12 24.72 -24.12
C PHE A 398 -11.46 26.05 -23.78
N GLN A 399 -10.77 26.13 -22.62
CA GLN A 399 -10.03 27.32 -22.22
C GLN A 399 -8.79 27.59 -23.11
N ILE A 400 -8.15 26.55 -23.63
CA ILE A 400 -7.05 26.68 -24.61
C ILE A 400 -7.59 27.25 -25.89
N GLN A 401 -8.70 26.72 -26.44
CA GLN A 401 -9.35 27.27 -27.63
C GLN A 401 -9.77 28.72 -27.41
N SER A 402 -10.32 29.06 -26.24
CA SER A 402 -10.69 30.45 -25.92
C SER A 402 -9.52 31.40 -25.77
N SER A 403 -8.30 30.89 -25.58
CA SER A 403 -7.09 31.73 -25.50
C SER A 403 -6.72 32.34 -26.84
N TYR A 404 -7.09 31.70 -27.95
CA TYR A 404 -6.91 32.30 -29.31
C TYR A 404 -7.90 33.45 -29.56
N SER A 405 -9.14 33.38 -29.05
CA SER A 405 -10.10 34.52 -29.13
C SER A 405 -9.69 35.66 -28.21
N TRP A 406 -9.08 35.36 -27.06
CA TRP A 406 -8.56 36.37 -26.13
C TRP A 406 -7.45 37.23 -26.74
N ALA A 407 -6.56 36.65 -27.56
CA ALA A 407 -5.52 37.40 -28.25
C ALA A 407 -6.10 38.47 -29.20
N ARG A 408 -7.21 38.14 -29.87
CA ARG A 408 -7.94 39.10 -30.72
C ARG A 408 -8.62 40.22 -29.91
N ASP A 409 -9.14 39.88 -28.75
CA ASP A 409 -9.76 40.88 -27.86
C ASP A 409 -8.67 41.82 -27.27
N LEU A 410 -7.45 41.34 -27.04
CA LEU A 410 -6.33 42.14 -26.55
C LEU A 410 -5.90 43.22 -27.57
N LEU A 411 -5.94 42.91 -28.86
CA LEU A 411 -5.66 43.88 -29.93
C LEU A 411 -6.70 45.02 -29.92
N LYS A 412 -7.98 44.73 -29.74
CA LYS A 412 -9.03 45.73 -29.58
C LYS A 412 -8.85 46.63 -28.34
N TYR A 413 -8.35 46.07 -27.22
CA TYR A 413 -8.06 46.86 -26.01
C TYR A 413 -6.84 47.78 -26.17
N ARG A 414 -5.92 47.44 -27.07
CA ARG A 414 -4.76 48.31 -27.39
C ARG A 414 -5.20 49.66 -27.97
N GLU A 415 -6.25 49.65 -28.78
CA GLU A 415 -6.81 50.83 -29.38
C GLU A 415 -7.50 51.78 -28.37
N THR A 416 -7.89 51.27 -27.20
CA THR A 416 -8.62 52.04 -26.17
C THR A 416 -7.72 52.62 -25.07
N GLY A 417 -6.40 52.55 -25.16
CA GLY A 417 -5.44 53.09 -24.19
C GLY A 417 -5.38 52.40 -22.82
N ARG A 418 -6.29 51.45 -22.52
CA ARG A 418 -6.36 50.69 -21.26
C ARG A 418 -5.54 49.39 -21.26
N SER A 419 -4.76 49.19 -22.30
CA SER A 419 -4.06 47.90 -22.51
C SER A 419 -3.00 47.58 -21.44
N GLN A 420 -2.30 48.59 -20.90
CA GLN A 420 -1.19 48.36 -19.97
C GLN A 420 -1.68 47.80 -18.60
N LEU A 421 -2.77 48.35 -18.04
CA LEU A 421 -3.33 47.85 -16.77
C LEU A 421 -3.87 46.44 -16.92
N TYR A 422 -4.59 46.19 -18.03
CA TYR A 422 -5.15 44.86 -18.31
C TYR A 422 -4.03 43.79 -18.48
N VAL A 423 -2.96 44.11 -19.21
CA VAL A 423 -1.80 43.25 -19.39
C VAL A 423 -1.13 42.93 -18.04
N ARG A 424 -0.94 43.95 -17.17
CA ARG A 424 -0.37 43.76 -15.82
C ARG A 424 -1.27 42.84 -14.98
N LEU A 425 -2.58 43.05 -14.95
CA LEU A 425 -3.52 42.19 -14.21
C LEU A 425 -3.51 40.75 -14.70
N VAL A 426 -3.46 40.52 -16.02
CA VAL A 426 -3.36 39.19 -16.60
C VAL A 426 -2.02 38.53 -16.24
N LEU A 427 -0.93 39.27 -16.25
CA LEU A 427 0.40 38.80 -15.90
C LEU A 427 0.45 38.36 -14.41
N VAL A 428 -0.04 39.20 -13.50
CA VAL A 428 -0.12 38.91 -12.07
C VAL A 428 -0.98 37.67 -11.82
N ARG A 429 -2.18 37.61 -12.42
CA ARG A 429 -3.07 36.45 -12.29
C ARG A 429 -2.44 35.16 -12.84
N THR A 430 -1.65 35.27 -13.90
CA THR A 430 -0.94 34.15 -14.52
C THR A 430 0.17 33.61 -13.60
N ILE A 431 0.96 34.52 -13.01
CA ILE A 431 2.03 34.19 -12.08
C ILE A 431 1.44 33.56 -10.81
N ILE A 432 0.43 34.19 -10.20
CA ILE A 432 -0.25 33.64 -9.02
C ILE A 432 -0.83 32.25 -9.32
N GLY A 433 -1.48 32.09 -10.47
CA GLY A 433 -2.03 30.79 -10.88
C GLY A 433 -0.96 29.72 -11.11
N LEU A 434 0.25 30.07 -11.54
CA LEU A 434 1.37 29.16 -11.68
C LEU A 434 1.93 28.78 -10.30
N LEU A 435 2.15 29.77 -9.42
CA LEU A 435 2.65 29.54 -8.06
C LEU A 435 1.71 28.65 -7.25
N LEU A 436 0.40 28.89 -7.31
CA LEU A 436 -0.59 28.03 -6.64
C LEU A 436 -0.57 26.59 -7.13
N ARG A 437 -0.35 26.35 -8.43
CA ARG A 437 -0.24 24.99 -8.96
C ARG A 437 1.02 24.27 -8.51
N ILE A 438 2.15 25.00 -8.54
CA ILE A 438 3.41 24.46 -8.01
C ILE A 438 3.23 24.11 -6.53
N LEU A 439 2.60 25.01 -5.76
CA LEU A 439 2.33 24.77 -4.35
C LEU A 439 1.45 23.53 -4.12
N ILE A 440 0.38 23.36 -4.89
CA ILE A 440 -0.49 22.17 -4.80
C ILE A 440 0.31 20.90 -5.08
N VAL A 441 1.13 20.88 -6.12
CA VAL A 441 1.96 19.71 -6.43
C VAL A 441 2.97 19.46 -5.33
N VAL A 442 3.68 20.48 -4.84
CA VAL A 442 4.66 20.34 -3.76
C VAL A 442 4.02 19.84 -2.47
N LEU A 443 2.79 20.28 -2.17
CA LEU A 443 2.06 19.89 -0.96
C LEU A 443 1.30 18.55 -1.10
N ALA A 444 1.18 17.97 -2.29
CA ALA A 444 0.44 16.72 -2.49
C ALA A 444 0.96 15.56 -1.62
N PRO A 445 2.28 15.32 -1.48
CA PRO A 445 2.81 14.29 -0.57
C PRO A 445 2.49 14.57 0.90
N VAL A 446 2.45 15.86 1.30
CA VAL A 446 2.09 16.27 2.67
C VAL A 446 0.60 16.05 2.92
N GLY A 447 -0.26 16.33 1.91
CA GLY A 447 -1.69 16.01 1.98
C GLY A 447 -1.94 14.50 2.09
N ALA A 448 -1.16 13.69 1.39
CA ALA A 448 -1.20 12.24 1.51
C ALA A 448 -0.79 11.77 2.91
N LEU A 449 0.18 12.43 3.57
CA LEU A 449 0.56 12.15 4.96
C LEU A 449 -0.65 12.25 5.91
N ALA A 450 -1.50 13.25 5.74
CA ALA A 450 -2.69 13.43 6.58
C ALA A 450 -3.73 12.32 6.38
N LEU A 451 -3.78 11.71 5.19
CA LEU A 451 -4.71 10.63 4.85
C LEU A 451 -4.16 9.24 5.21
N VAL A 452 -2.88 9.02 5.00
CA VAL A 452 -2.25 7.68 5.08
C VAL A 452 -1.48 7.49 6.40
N GLY A 453 -1.26 8.58 7.15
CA GLY A 453 -0.50 8.55 8.40
C GLY A 453 1.03 8.39 8.23
N ARG A 454 1.52 8.37 6.97
CA ARG A 454 2.95 8.33 6.62
C ARG A 454 3.23 9.18 5.38
N PRO A 455 4.47 9.65 5.19
CA PRO A 455 4.86 10.29 3.93
C PRO A 455 4.67 9.34 2.76
N VAL A 456 4.07 9.82 1.67
CA VAL A 456 3.89 9.08 0.42
C VAL A 456 4.74 9.77 -0.65
N SER A 457 5.60 9.01 -1.33
CA SER A 457 6.40 9.55 -2.42
C SER A 457 5.56 9.76 -3.69
N TYR A 458 6.04 10.60 -4.61
CA TYR A 458 5.40 10.74 -5.91
C TYR A 458 5.40 9.43 -6.71
N GLN A 459 6.46 8.64 -6.59
CA GLN A 459 6.56 7.34 -7.24
C GLN A 459 5.48 6.38 -6.74
N GLU A 460 5.28 6.30 -5.42
CA GLU A 460 4.18 5.53 -4.84
C GLU A 460 2.80 6.04 -5.29
N LEU A 461 2.61 7.38 -5.33
CA LEU A 461 1.34 7.95 -5.76
C LEU A 461 1.04 7.61 -7.24
N ILE A 462 2.04 7.62 -8.10
CA ILE A 462 1.89 7.24 -9.50
C ILE A 462 1.66 5.74 -9.64
N ALA A 463 2.36 4.94 -8.87
CA ALA A 463 2.28 3.48 -8.96
C ALA A 463 0.94 2.93 -8.43
N PHE A 464 0.47 3.46 -7.28
CA PHE A 464 -0.68 2.89 -6.56
C PHE A 464 -1.96 3.73 -6.66
N GLU A 465 -1.87 5.00 -7.10
CA GLU A 465 -3.03 5.87 -7.28
C GLU A 465 -2.92 6.66 -8.60
N PRO A 466 -2.91 5.97 -9.75
CA PRO A 466 -2.72 6.60 -11.05
C PRO A 466 -3.81 7.63 -11.38
N GLY A 467 -5.02 7.46 -10.86
CA GLY A 467 -6.12 8.44 -10.99
C GLY A 467 -5.77 9.77 -10.36
N VAL A 468 -5.36 9.78 -9.09
CA VAL A 468 -4.98 10.99 -8.34
C VAL A 468 -3.75 11.65 -8.96
N SER A 469 -2.71 10.87 -9.31
CA SER A 469 -1.50 11.39 -9.93
C SER A 469 -1.78 12.00 -11.30
N SER A 470 -2.63 11.40 -12.12
CA SER A 470 -3.06 11.94 -13.42
C SER A 470 -3.81 13.27 -13.27
N MET A 471 -4.65 13.43 -12.25
CA MET A 471 -5.31 14.71 -11.94
C MET A 471 -4.28 15.80 -11.65
N LEU A 472 -3.30 15.52 -10.79
CA LEU A 472 -2.25 16.46 -10.40
C LEU A 472 -1.39 16.84 -11.60
N MET A 473 -0.90 15.88 -12.36
CA MET A 473 -0.06 16.11 -13.56
C MET A 473 -0.80 16.89 -14.63
N THR A 474 -2.06 16.56 -14.88
CA THR A 474 -2.88 17.24 -15.87
C THR A 474 -3.16 18.68 -15.45
N ALA A 475 -3.49 18.92 -14.17
CA ALA A 475 -3.70 20.26 -13.64
C ALA A 475 -2.46 21.15 -13.81
N LEU A 476 -1.27 20.57 -13.59
CA LEU A 476 0.01 21.25 -13.78
C LEU A 476 0.27 21.55 -15.27
N LEU A 477 0.24 20.53 -16.12
CA LEU A 477 0.62 20.63 -17.54
C LEU A 477 -0.30 21.58 -18.31
N PHE A 478 -1.62 21.37 -18.25
CA PHE A 478 -2.58 22.25 -18.96
C PHE A 478 -2.59 23.67 -18.40
N GLY A 479 -2.42 23.81 -17.08
CA GLY A 479 -2.31 25.11 -16.45
C GLY A 479 -1.05 25.86 -16.87
N ALA A 480 0.10 25.18 -16.90
CA ALA A 480 1.37 25.75 -17.36
C ALA A 480 1.31 26.12 -18.84
N PHE A 481 0.84 25.21 -19.68
CA PHE A 481 0.69 25.44 -21.13
C PHE A 481 -0.16 26.68 -21.44
N ARG A 482 -1.33 26.81 -20.80
CA ARG A 482 -2.19 27.99 -20.96
C ARG A 482 -1.48 29.29 -20.54
N ASN A 483 -0.77 29.26 -19.43
CA ASN A 483 -0.08 30.41 -18.90
C ASN A 483 1.09 30.83 -19.80
N ILE A 484 1.88 29.86 -20.25
CA ILE A 484 2.99 30.08 -21.20
C ILE A 484 2.46 30.64 -22.54
N SER A 485 1.40 30.05 -23.08
CA SER A 485 0.77 30.51 -24.31
C SER A 485 0.32 31.96 -24.22
N ARG A 486 -0.27 32.39 -23.10
CA ARG A 486 -0.65 33.78 -22.84
C ARG A 486 0.53 34.70 -22.73
N LEU A 487 1.60 34.31 -22.05
CA LEU A 487 2.84 35.08 -21.94
C LEU A 487 3.50 35.29 -23.32
N VAL A 488 3.59 34.22 -24.11
CA VAL A 488 4.12 34.28 -25.47
C VAL A 488 3.31 35.27 -26.35
N MET A 489 1.97 35.22 -26.25
CA MET A 489 1.10 36.15 -26.97
C MET A 489 1.32 37.61 -26.53
N ILE A 490 1.46 37.87 -25.23
CA ILE A 490 1.74 39.19 -24.68
C ILE A 490 3.09 39.74 -25.23
N VAL A 491 4.13 38.87 -25.22
CA VAL A 491 5.46 39.26 -25.74
C VAL A 491 5.42 39.57 -27.24
N ARG A 492 4.72 38.72 -28.02
CA ARG A 492 4.55 38.98 -29.47
C ARG A 492 3.82 40.28 -29.75
N LEU A 493 2.75 40.56 -28.99
CA LEU A 493 1.99 41.81 -29.13
C LEU A 493 2.76 43.07 -28.69
N ARG A 494 3.82 42.94 -27.87
CA ARG A 494 4.69 44.05 -27.52
C ARG A 494 5.74 44.38 -28.61
N ARG A 495 6.08 43.38 -29.44
CA ARG A 495 7.07 43.51 -30.50
C ARG A 495 6.45 43.93 -31.85
N SER A 496 5.15 43.77 -32.02
CA SER A 496 4.35 44.31 -33.14
C SER A 496 3.73 45.68 -32.80
#